data_9531db9298bc17035837843883fb2bbf
#
_entry.id   9531db9298bc17035837843883fb2bbf
#
_cell.length_a   1.000
_cell.length_b   1.000
_cell.length_c   1.000
_cell.angle_alpha   90.00
_cell.angle_beta   90.00
_cell.angle_gamma   90.00
#
_symmetry.space_group_name_H-M   'P 1'
#
loop_
_entity.id
_entity.type
_entity.pdbx_description
1 polymer ?
#
loop_
_entity_poly.entity_id
_entity_poly.type
_entity_poly.pdbx_seq_one_letter_code
_entity_poly.pdbx_strand_id
1 'polypeptide(L)'
;MELQDSGNRRAFESGAVRDICEGKGRCDLLPLDIVADIMDDEILCYIDQYVRSGNRTSLVKAIKSFSEARYGTLSTAMLEVSKHYEDGCNKYGERNWQKGIPLHCYIDSGVRHYIKFIRSDEDEPHDRAFLWNMLGALWTQQYHPECCDLPFTEEVQND
;
A
#
# COMPACT_ATOMS: atom_id res chain seq x y z
N MET A 1 2.85 -19.10 -1.72
CA MET A 1 2.79 -18.48 -0.38
C MET A 1 1.43 -17.81 -0.23
N GLU A 2 0.68 -18.21 0.74
CA GLU A 2 -0.66 -17.69 0.99
C GLU A 2 -0.62 -16.49 1.93
N LEU A 3 -1.65 -15.64 1.86
CA LEU A 3 -1.85 -14.55 2.83
C LEU A 3 -2.13 -15.14 4.20
N GLN A 4 -1.50 -14.59 5.23
CA GLN A 4 -1.84 -14.91 6.60
C GLN A 4 -3.21 -14.33 6.94
N ASP A 5 -4.00 -15.11 7.67
CA ASP A 5 -5.34 -14.73 8.09
C ASP A 5 -5.50 -15.00 9.59
N SER A 6 -5.68 -13.93 10.37
CA SER A 6 -5.93 -14.03 11.80
C SER A 6 -7.33 -14.60 12.13
N GLY A 7 -8.23 -14.62 11.13
CA GLY A 7 -9.65 -14.91 11.33
C GLY A 7 -10.45 -13.73 11.88
N ASN A 8 -9.78 -12.67 12.31
CA ASN A 8 -10.41 -11.46 12.82
C ASN A 8 -10.46 -10.39 11.73
N ARG A 9 -11.56 -9.64 11.69
CA ARG A 9 -11.79 -8.59 10.71
C ARG A 9 -12.07 -7.27 11.40
N ARG A 10 -11.64 -6.16 10.79
CA ARG A 10 -12.17 -4.84 11.06
C ARG A 10 -13.04 -4.40 9.89
N ALA A 11 -14.17 -3.74 10.20
CA ALA A 11 -15.10 -3.21 9.21
C ALA A 11 -15.03 -1.69 9.21
N PHE A 12 -15.19 -1.10 8.02
CA PHE A 12 -15.27 0.35 7.83
C PHE A 12 -16.73 0.76 7.55
N GLU A 13 -17.06 2.02 7.72
CA GLU A 13 -18.40 2.56 7.43
C GLU A 13 -18.84 2.26 5.98
N SER A 14 -17.90 2.21 5.04
CA SER A 14 -18.16 1.88 3.64
C SER A 14 -18.66 0.45 3.41
N GLY A 15 -18.51 -0.44 4.41
CA GLY A 15 -18.76 -1.87 4.29
C GLY A 15 -17.54 -2.67 3.87
N ALA A 16 -16.41 -2.03 3.54
CA ALA A 16 -15.16 -2.71 3.31
C ALA A 16 -14.66 -3.38 4.58
N VAL A 17 -13.97 -4.51 4.45
CA VAL A 17 -13.37 -5.22 5.57
C VAL A 17 -11.90 -5.51 5.30
N ARG A 18 -11.12 -5.58 6.37
CA ARG A 18 -9.70 -5.97 6.35
C ARG A 18 -9.40 -6.84 7.57
N ASP A 19 -8.24 -7.47 7.52
CA ASP A 19 -7.71 -8.16 8.70
C ASP A 19 -7.38 -7.13 9.80
N ILE A 20 -7.40 -7.57 11.05
CA ILE A 20 -7.07 -6.71 12.20
C ILE A 20 -5.61 -6.28 12.13
N CYS A 21 -5.35 -5.01 12.46
CA CYS A 21 -3.99 -4.44 12.44
C CYS A 21 -3.41 -4.19 13.85
N GLU A 22 -4.19 -4.43 14.90
CA GLU A 22 -3.77 -4.17 16.27
C GLU A 22 -2.49 -4.95 16.62
N GLY A 23 -1.53 -4.26 17.22
CA GLY A 23 -0.27 -4.85 17.64
C GLY A 23 0.79 -5.00 16.53
N LYS A 24 0.45 -4.71 15.28
CA LYS A 24 1.40 -4.81 14.15
C LYS A 24 2.30 -3.57 14.01
N GLY A 25 2.03 -2.51 14.74
CA GLY A 25 2.65 -1.20 14.58
C GLY A 25 1.87 -0.33 13.58
N ARG A 26 2.20 0.94 13.54
CA ARG A 26 1.59 1.93 12.63
C ARG A 26 2.68 2.53 11.74
N CYS A 27 2.99 1.85 10.64
CA CYS A 27 4.05 2.27 9.72
C CYS A 27 3.70 3.57 8.98
N ASP A 28 2.42 3.91 8.87
CA ASP A 28 1.97 5.20 8.31
C ASP A 28 2.32 6.40 9.21
N LEU A 29 2.57 6.17 10.49
CA LEU A 29 2.96 7.22 11.44
C LEU A 29 4.47 7.41 11.57
N LEU A 30 5.27 6.58 10.90
CA LEU A 30 6.72 6.79 10.85
C LEU A 30 7.04 8.11 10.13
N PRO A 31 8.08 8.84 10.57
CA PRO A 31 8.61 9.98 9.80
C PRO A 31 9.32 9.44 8.55
N LEU A 32 8.53 9.17 7.50
CA LEU A 32 9.00 8.41 6.32
C LEU A 32 10.13 9.11 5.56
N ASP A 33 10.18 10.43 5.58
CA ASP A 33 11.30 11.22 5.03
C ASP A 33 12.63 10.88 5.72
N ILE A 34 12.61 10.86 7.04
CA ILE A 34 13.79 10.52 7.84
C ILE A 34 14.16 9.05 7.70
N VAL A 35 13.15 8.17 7.70
CA VAL A 35 13.37 6.73 7.50
C VAL A 35 13.97 6.46 6.12
N ALA A 36 13.48 7.13 5.08
CA ALA A 36 14.02 7.04 3.73
C ALA A 36 15.49 7.47 3.67
N ASP A 37 15.85 8.54 4.36
CA ASP A 37 17.23 9.02 4.43
C ASP A 37 18.13 8.02 5.16
N ILE A 38 17.68 7.50 6.30
CA ILE A 38 18.44 6.51 7.08
C ILE A 38 18.68 5.22 6.29
N MET A 39 17.68 4.78 5.57
CA MET A 39 17.72 3.53 4.79
C MET A 39 18.31 3.73 3.39
N ASP A 40 18.54 4.97 2.97
CA ASP A 40 18.93 5.33 1.60
C ASP A 40 17.99 4.71 0.57
N ASP A 41 16.68 4.91 0.79
CA ASP A 41 15.62 4.23 0.05
C ASP A 41 14.75 5.22 -0.72
N GLU A 42 14.81 5.14 -2.06
CA GLU A 42 14.06 6.00 -2.97
C GLU A 42 12.56 5.74 -2.92
N ILE A 43 12.17 4.49 -2.75
CA ILE A 43 10.74 4.10 -2.74
C ILE A 43 10.04 4.71 -1.52
N LEU A 44 10.66 4.63 -0.35
CA LEU A 44 10.13 5.27 0.85
C LEU A 44 10.06 6.80 0.70
N CYS A 45 11.02 7.39 0.01
CA CYS A 45 11.00 8.83 -0.31
C CYS A 45 9.78 9.19 -1.16
N TYR A 46 9.47 8.43 -2.19
CA TYR A 46 8.28 8.64 -3.03
C TYR A 46 6.98 8.46 -2.25
N ILE A 47 6.92 7.47 -1.37
CA ILE A 47 5.74 7.25 -0.52
C ILE A 47 5.55 8.43 0.44
N ASP A 48 6.62 8.94 1.04
CA ASP A 48 6.59 10.13 1.89
C ASP A 48 6.02 11.34 1.14
N GLN A 49 6.50 11.59 -0.07
CA GLN A 49 6.01 12.69 -0.91
C GLN A 49 4.50 12.56 -1.17
N TYR A 50 4.04 11.36 -1.45
CA TYR A 50 2.61 11.10 -1.64
C TYR A 50 1.81 11.37 -0.37
N VAL A 51 2.27 10.90 0.76
CA VAL A 51 1.58 11.07 2.06
C VAL A 51 1.45 12.54 2.43
N ARG A 52 2.45 13.36 2.12
CA ARG A 52 2.44 14.79 2.45
C ARG A 52 1.65 15.66 1.47
N SER A 53 1.69 15.33 0.19
CA SER A 53 1.15 16.18 -0.87
C SER A 53 -0.09 15.63 -1.58
N GLY A 54 -0.33 14.31 -1.53
CA GLY A 54 -1.33 13.66 -2.36
C GLY A 54 -0.92 13.54 -3.83
N ASN A 55 0.35 13.81 -4.16
CA ASN A 55 0.84 13.76 -5.53
C ASN A 55 0.87 12.32 -6.04
N ARG A 56 -0.06 12.00 -6.92
CA ARG A 56 -0.22 10.66 -7.53
C ARG A 56 1.04 10.21 -8.25
N THR A 57 1.73 11.14 -8.93
CA THR A 57 2.97 10.84 -9.67
C THR A 57 4.04 10.25 -8.76
N SER A 58 4.17 10.72 -7.53
CA SER A 58 5.13 10.19 -6.56
C SER A 58 4.85 8.72 -6.25
N LEU A 59 3.59 8.37 -6.00
CA LEU A 59 3.24 6.97 -5.71
C LEU A 59 3.37 6.08 -6.96
N VAL A 60 3.06 6.60 -8.13
CA VAL A 60 3.31 5.91 -9.41
C VAL A 60 4.80 5.61 -9.60
N LYS A 61 5.68 6.56 -9.27
CA LYS A 61 7.13 6.34 -9.30
C LYS A 61 7.57 5.23 -8.36
N ALA A 62 7.02 5.18 -7.15
CA ALA A 62 7.29 4.09 -6.20
C ALA A 62 6.88 2.73 -6.79
N ILE A 63 5.69 2.64 -7.37
CA ILE A 63 5.18 1.42 -7.99
C ILE A 63 6.08 0.98 -9.15
N LYS A 64 6.43 1.90 -10.05
CA LYS A 64 7.29 1.59 -11.21
C LYS A 64 8.67 1.14 -10.78
N SER A 65 9.31 1.86 -9.87
CA SER A 65 10.64 1.53 -9.37
C SER A 65 10.68 0.15 -8.71
N PHE A 66 9.73 -0.12 -7.82
CA PHE A 66 9.62 -1.43 -7.18
C PHE A 66 9.36 -2.55 -8.20
N SER A 67 8.40 -2.36 -9.09
CA SER A 67 7.98 -3.37 -10.06
C SER A 67 9.11 -3.76 -11.01
N GLU A 68 9.83 -2.78 -11.54
CA GLU A 68 10.95 -3.01 -12.45
C GLU A 68 12.12 -3.70 -11.76
N ALA A 69 12.45 -3.28 -10.54
CA ALA A 69 13.51 -3.88 -9.75
C ALA A 69 13.18 -5.33 -9.33
N ARG A 70 11.93 -5.58 -8.92
CA ARG A 70 11.52 -6.88 -8.39
C ARG A 70 11.17 -7.89 -9.48
N TYR A 71 10.50 -7.45 -10.54
CA TYR A 71 9.92 -8.35 -11.56
C TYR A 71 10.49 -8.15 -12.97
N GLY A 72 11.30 -7.14 -13.15
CA GLY A 72 11.91 -6.82 -14.45
C GLY A 72 11.05 -5.96 -15.34
N THR A 73 9.74 -6.19 -15.43
CA THR A 73 8.80 -5.39 -16.23
C THR A 73 7.54 -5.07 -15.45
N LEU A 74 6.87 -3.99 -15.83
CA LEU A 74 5.56 -3.62 -15.27
C LEU A 74 4.50 -4.66 -15.60
N SER A 75 4.53 -5.23 -16.80
CA SER A 75 3.58 -6.27 -17.20
C SER A 75 3.67 -7.50 -16.30
N THR A 76 4.86 -7.96 -16.00
CA THR A 76 5.07 -9.09 -15.08
C THR A 76 4.60 -8.73 -13.68
N ALA A 77 4.89 -7.52 -13.21
CA ALA A 77 4.42 -7.06 -11.91
C ALA A 77 2.88 -7.08 -11.80
N MET A 78 2.18 -6.65 -12.85
CA MET A 78 0.72 -6.64 -12.86
C MET A 78 0.14 -8.04 -12.81
N LEU A 79 0.73 -8.99 -13.52
CA LEU A 79 0.31 -10.40 -13.44
C LEU A 79 0.57 -10.98 -12.05
N GLU A 80 1.69 -10.64 -11.44
CA GLU A 80 2.01 -11.10 -10.10
C GLU A 80 1.08 -10.51 -9.04
N VAL A 81 0.79 -9.22 -9.08
CA VAL A 81 -0.13 -8.62 -8.11
C VAL A 81 -1.58 -9.10 -8.29
N SER A 82 -1.96 -9.51 -9.51
CA SER A 82 -3.29 -10.07 -9.75
C SER A 82 -3.57 -11.32 -8.91
N LYS A 83 -2.54 -12.07 -8.58
CA LYS A 83 -2.64 -13.23 -7.68
C LYS A 83 -3.04 -12.80 -6.26
N HIS A 84 -2.58 -11.64 -5.82
CA HIS A 84 -2.97 -11.07 -4.54
C HIS A 84 -4.44 -10.65 -4.52
N TYR A 85 -4.95 -10.13 -5.66
CA TYR A 85 -6.38 -9.82 -5.81
C TYR A 85 -7.24 -11.09 -5.79
N GLU A 86 -6.77 -12.19 -6.36
CA GLU A 86 -7.45 -13.49 -6.28
C GLU A 86 -7.54 -13.97 -4.82
N ASP A 87 -6.44 -13.93 -4.09
CA ASP A 87 -6.40 -14.30 -2.67
C ASP A 87 -7.33 -13.42 -1.84
N GLY A 88 -7.34 -12.12 -2.09
CA GLY A 88 -8.22 -11.16 -1.42
C GLY A 88 -9.70 -11.42 -1.72
N CYS A 89 -10.02 -11.78 -2.96
CA CYS A 89 -11.37 -12.17 -3.36
C CYS A 89 -11.86 -13.40 -2.57
N ASN A 90 -11.02 -14.41 -2.45
CA ASN A 90 -11.35 -15.62 -1.70
C ASN A 90 -11.51 -15.34 -0.20
N LYS A 91 -10.78 -14.37 0.33
CA LYS A 91 -10.75 -14.03 1.76
C LYS A 91 -11.87 -13.07 2.19
N TYR A 92 -12.14 -12.05 1.38
CA TYR A 92 -13.03 -10.92 1.73
C TYR A 92 -14.23 -10.77 0.80
N GLY A 93 -14.31 -11.56 -0.28
CA GLY A 93 -15.30 -11.38 -1.33
C GLY A 93 -14.80 -10.47 -2.46
N GLU A 94 -15.48 -10.60 -3.60
CA GLU A 94 -15.14 -9.87 -4.81
C GLU A 94 -15.26 -8.36 -4.60
N ARG A 95 -14.22 -7.63 -5.00
CA ARG A 95 -14.21 -6.16 -5.00
C ARG A 95 -14.50 -5.50 -3.65
N ASN A 96 -14.16 -6.18 -2.54
CA ASN A 96 -14.28 -5.60 -1.21
C ASN A 96 -13.58 -4.24 -1.10
N TRP A 97 -12.38 -4.12 -1.68
CA TRP A 97 -11.59 -2.89 -1.68
C TRP A 97 -12.26 -1.71 -2.41
N GLN A 98 -13.15 -1.98 -3.37
CA GLN A 98 -13.88 -0.93 -4.10
C GLN A 98 -14.93 -0.23 -3.24
N LYS A 99 -15.29 -0.78 -2.11
CA LYS A 99 -16.25 -0.16 -1.18
C LYS A 99 -15.70 1.09 -0.51
N GLY A 100 -14.38 1.20 -0.41
CA GLY A 100 -13.68 2.33 0.19
C GLY A 100 -12.98 1.92 1.50
N ILE A 101 -11.66 1.99 1.48
CA ILE A 101 -10.79 1.76 2.65
C ILE A 101 -10.02 3.06 2.89
N PRO A 102 -9.93 3.55 4.13
CA PRO A 102 -9.17 4.77 4.42
C PRO A 102 -7.74 4.70 3.90
N LEU A 103 -7.23 5.78 3.32
CA LEU A 103 -5.90 5.81 2.69
C LEU A 103 -4.78 5.46 3.66
N HIS A 104 -4.87 5.91 4.92
CA HIS A 104 -3.84 5.59 5.91
C HIS A 104 -3.66 4.07 6.09
N CYS A 105 -4.72 3.29 5.89
CA CYS A 105 -4.65 1.82 5.99
C CYS A 105 -3.78 1.21 4.88
N TYR A 106 -3.89 1.76 3.67
CA TYR A 106 -3.04 1.32 2.55
C TYR A 106 -1.58 1.69 2.77
N ILE A 107 -1.32 2.89 3.28
CA ILE A 107 0.05 3.34 3.56
C ILE A 107 0.64 2.52 4.69
N ASP A 108 -0.08 2.32 5.79
CA ASP A 108 0.37 1.52 6.92
C ASP A 108 0.76 0.10 6.49
N SER A 109 -0.15 -0.61 5.86
CA SER A 109 0.10 -1.98 5.40
C SER A 109 1.15 -2.03 4.31
N GLY A 110 1.09 -1.10 3.35
CA GLY A 110 2.04 -1.07 2.24
C GLY A 110 3.48 -0.85 2.70
N VAL A 111 3.71 0.11 3.58
CA VAL A 111 5.06 0.36 4.13
C VAL A 111 5.53 -0.83 4.96
N ARG A 112 4.65 -1.42 5.76
CA ARG A 112 5.00 -2.62 6.55
C ARG A 112 5.44 -3.77 5.65
N HIS A 113 4.68 -4.08 4.60
CA HIS A 113 5.05 -5.14 3.66
C HIS A 113 6.33 -4.83 2.90
N TYR A 114 6.56 -3.56 2.53
CA TYR A 114 7.79 -3.14 1.88
C TYR A 114 9.02 -3.36 2.77
N ILE A 115 8.94 -2.93 4.04
CA ILE A 115 10.03 -3.12 5.00
C ILE A 115 10.28 -4.61 5.25
N LYS A 116 9.23 -5.42 5.40
CA LYS A 116 9.35 -6.87 5.55
C LYS A 116 9.98 -7.51 4.30
N PHE A 117 9.62 -7.04 3.12
CA PHE A 117 10.24 -7.50 1.88
C PHE A 117 11.75 -7.20 1.85
N ILE A 118 12.15 -5.97 2.20
CA ILE A 118 13.58 -5.60 2.27
C ILE A 118 14.32 -6.45 3.30
N ARG A 119 13.69 -6.74 4.43
CA ARG A 119 14.24 -7.59 5.49
C ARG A 119 14.31 -9.06 5.09
N SER A 120 13.74 -9.44 3.96
CA SER A 120 13.64 -10.81 3.44
C SER A 120 12.76 -11.74 4.27
N ASP A 121 11.71 -11.20 4.89
CA ASP A 121 10.67 -12.03 5.53
C ASP A 121 9.93 -12.85 4.47
N GLU A 122 9.68 -14.13 4.77
CA GLU A 122 9.05 -15.07 3.84
C GLU A 122 7.73 -15.65 4.36
N ASP A 123 7.15 -15.05 5.40
CA ASP A 123 5.90 -15.50 6.01
C ASP A 123 4.66 -15.19 5.16
N GLU A 124 4.75 -14.20 4.29
CA GLU A 124 3.70 -13.76 3.36
C GLU A 124 4.32 -13.27 2.05
N PRO A 125 3.53 -13.17 0.95
CA PRO A 125 4.01 -12.56 -0.29
C PRO A 125 4.05 -11.03 -0.17
N HIS A 126 5.02 -10.50 0.55
CA HIS A 126 5.15 -9.06 0.87
C HIS A 126 5.29 -8.17 -0.36
N ASP A 127 5.92 -8.67 -1.43
CA ASP A 127 6.06 -7.97 -2.70
C ASP A 127 4.71 -7.68 -3.36
N ARG A 128 3.86 -8.69 -3.47
CA ARG A 128 2.50 -8.54 -4.01
C ARG A 128 1.62 -7.69 -3.09
N ALA A 129 1.74 -7.90 -1.79
CA ALA A 129 0.99 -7.14 -0.79
C ALA A 129 1.33 -5.65 -0.84
N PHE A 130 2.61 -5.30 -1.02
CA PHE A 130 3.04 -3.92 -1.20
C PHE A 130 2.36 -3.28 -2.42
N LEU A 131 2.45 -3.92 -3.58
CA LEU A 131 1.83 -3.40 -4.81
C LEU A 131 0.31 -3.28 -4.69
N TRP A 132 -0.34 -4.26 -4.10
CA TRP A 132 -1.78 -4.22 -3.86
C TRP A 132 -2.17 -2.99 -3.05
N ASN A 133 -1.44 -2.68 -1.99
CA ASN A 133 -1.71 -1.51 -1.16
C ASN A 133 -1.47 -0.19 -1.91
N MET A 134 -0.43 -0.10 -2.72
CA MET A 134 -0.13 1.12 -3.47
C MET A 134 -1.17 1.36 -4.58
N LEU A 135 -1.55 0.32 -5.30
CA LEU A 135 -2.62 0.40 -6.31
C LEU A 135 -3.96 0.77 -5.66
N GLY A 136 -4.26 0.17 -4.51
CA GLY A 136 -5.47 0.46 -3.75
C GLY A 136 -5.54 1.92 -3.28
N ALA A 137 -4.43 2.48 -2.82
CA ALA A 137 -4.35 3.88 -2.43
C ALA A 137 -4.66 4.82 -3.60
N LEU A 138 -4.05 4.60 -4.76
CA LEU A 138 -4.30 5.42 -5.94
C LEU A 138 -5.75 5.32 -6.43
N TRP A 139 -6.30 4.12 -6.48
CA TRP A 139 -7.68 3.91 -6.90
C TRP A 139 -8.67 4.58 -5.94
N THR A 140 -8.46 4.40 -4.64
CA THR A 140 -9.34 4.95 -3.60
C THR A 140 -9.27 6.47 -3.56
N GLN A 141 -8.09 7.07 -3.72
CA GLN A 141 -7.94 8.52 -3.82
C GLN A 141 -8.79 9.08 -4.96
N GLN A 142 -8.84 8.39 -6.09
CA GLN A 142 -9.59 8.84 -7.27
C GLN A 142 -11.10 8.68 -7.12
N TYR A 143 -11.56 7.55 -6.60
CA TYR A 143 -12.99 7.18 -6.61
C TYR A 143 -13.69 7.35 -5.28
N HIS A 144 -12.96 7.47 -4.18
CA HIS A 144 -13.47 7.65 -2.82
C HIS A 144 -12.74 8.79 -2.09
N PRO A 145 -12.93 10.05 -2.53
CA PRO A 145 -12.26 11.19 -1.87
C PRO A 145 -12.55 11.27 -0.37
N GLU A 146 -13.71 10.78 0.07
CA GLU A 146 -14.09 10.71 1.48
C GLU A 146 -13.17 9.80 2.33
N CYS A 147 -12.43 8.90 1.70
CA CYS A 147 -11.45 8.03 2.36
C CYS A 147 -10.06 8.66 2.46
N CYS A 148 -9.86 9.86 1.93
CA CYS A 148 -8.57 10.57 1.95
C CYS A 148 -8.33 11.20 3.31
N ASP A 149 -7.72 10.45 4.20
CA ASP A 149 -7.42 10.82 5.59
C ASP A 149 -5.92 11.00 5.85
N LEU A 150 -5.14 11.19 4.80
CA LEU A 150 -3.72 11.52 4.88
C LEU A 150 -3.52 13.04 5.02
N PRO A 151 -2.35 13.50 5.51
CA PRO A 151 -2.12 14.92 5.76
C PRO A 151 -2.32 15.84 4.57
N PHE A 152 -1.81 15.51 3.39
CA PHE A 152 -1.89 16.30 2.15
C PHE A 152 -1.78 17.82 2.38
N THR A 153 -0.86 18.23 3.25
CA THR A 153 -0.73 19.62 3.69
C THR A 153 0.20 20.47 2.84
N GLU A 154 0.99 19.82 1.97
CA GLU A 154 1.89 20.53 1.06
C GLU A 154 1.18 20.78 -0.27
N GLU A 155 1.41 21.98 -0.86
CA GLU A 155 0.91 22.24 -2.20
C GLU A 155 1.58 21.29 -3.19
N VAL A 156 0.76 20.69 -4.07
CA VAL A 156 1.25 19.87 -5.16
C VAL A 156 1.96 20.80 -6.15
N GLN A 157 3.26 20.70 -6.23
CA GLN A 157 3.99 21.33 -7.33
C GLN A 157 3.66 20.53 -8.60
N ASN A 158 2.90 21.14 -9.49
CA ASN A 158 2.64 20.59 -10.81
C ASN A 158 3.93 20.72 -11.64
N ASP A 159 4.63 19.62 -11.77
CA ASP A 159 5.74 19.49 -12.70
C ASP A 159 5.22 19.23 -14.12
#